data_300cbd4882829eb6234a61355be8c663
#
_entry.id   300cbd4882829eb6234a61355be8c663
#
_cell.length_a   1.000
_cell.length_b   1.000
_cell.length_c   1.000
_cell.angle_alpha   90.00
_cell.angle_beta   90.00
_cell.angle_gamma   90.00
#
_symmetry.space_group_name_H-M   'P 1'
#
loop_
_entity.id
_entity.type
_entity.pdbx_description
1 polymer ?
#
loop_
_entity_poly.entity_id
_entity_poly.type
_entity_poly.pdbx_seq_one_letter_code
_entity_poly.pdbx_strand_id
1 'polypeptide(L)'
;MLEVEGIQTYYGESHVLHGVSVRVAPGEAVALLGRNGAGKTTLIRSVAGMTPPRDGRVVFDGQAVERWPAYRIARRGLALVPQGRRIFAPLSVRENLLLGARPGEWRLEKVYDLFPRLREREGQSGGTLSGGEQQMLTIGRVLLTNGRMLVLDEPSEGLAPIIVREIGRVVQGLKGERLSILLVEQNYHLALRVADRVYVMNKGQIVWEGTPAGLEAAEEIKRRFLGVAEAGGDA
;
A
#
# COMPACT_ATOMS: atom_id res chain seq x y z
N MET A 1 6.57 2.10 -14.00
CA MET A 1 7.09 2.33 -12.63
C MET A 1 7.44 1.00 -11.95
N LEU A 2 6.49 0.09 -11.78
CA LEU A 2 6.69 -1.27 -11.27
C LEU A 2 6.14 -2.28 -12.26
N GLU A 3 6.91 -3.33 -12.57
CA GLU A 3 6.49 -4.48 -13.37
C GLU A 3 6.93 -5.74 -12.64
N VAL A 4 5.98 -6.63 -12.37
CA VAL A 4 6.19 -7.93 -11.75
C VAL A 4 5.70 -8.96 -12.74
N GLU A 5 6.56 -9.91 -13.12
CA GLU A 5 6.30 -10.89 -14.16
C GLU A 5 6.52 -12.30 -13.63
N GLY A 6 5.45 -13.05 -13.48
CA GLY A 6 5.46 -14.48 -13.21
C GLY A 6 6.20 -14.90 -11.93
N ILE A 7 6.24 -14.06 -10.89
CA ILE A 7 7.06 -14.36 -9.71
C ILE A 7 6.55 -15.57 -8.94
N GLN A 8 7.53 -16.39 -8.51
CA GLN A 8 7.35 -17.57 -7.66
C GLN A 8 8.02 -17.29 -6.31
N THR A 9 7.24 -17.13 -5.24
CA THR A 9 7.80 -16.80 -3.92
C THR A 9 7.50 -17.88 -2.89
N TYR A 10 8.50 -18.19 -2.09
CA TYR A 10 8.47 -19.26 -1.09
C TYR A 10 8.90 -18.76 0.29
N TYR A 11 8.36 -19.39 1.33
CA TYR A 11 8.91 -19.38 2.68
C TYR A 11 9.39 -20.81 3.02
N GLY A 12 10.70 -21.04 3.02
CA GLY A 12 11.24 -22.39 3.06
C GLY A 12 10.71 -23.20 1.86
N GLU A 13 10.02 -24.30 2.14
CA GLU A 13 9.39 -25.15 1.10
C GLU A 13 7.95 -24.73 0.78
N SER A 14 7.37 -23.81 1.55
CA SER A 14 6.00 -23.37 1.31
C SER A 14 5.92 -22.41 0.13
N HIS A 15 5.31 -22.83 -0.98
CA HIS A 15 5.06 -22.02 -2.16
C HIS A 15 3.86 -21.12 -1.93
N VAL A 16 4.04 -19.82 -1.95
CA VAL A 16 2.99 -18.83 -1.59
C VAL A 16 2.54 -18.01 -2.78
N LEU A 17 3.43 -17.58 -3.67
CA LEU A 17 3.05 -16.90 -4.91
C LEU A 17 3.31 -17.81 -6.10
N HIS A 18 2.27 -17.98 -6.91
CA HIS A 18 2.22 -18.94 -8.02
C HIS A 18 2.12 -18.20 -9.35
N GLY A 19 3.25 -17.67 -9.84
CA GLY A 19 3.31 -16.99 -11.15
C GLY A 19 2.58 -15.64 -11.16
N VAL A 20 2.74 -14.86 -10.08
CA VAL A 20 2.04 -13.56 -9.94
C VAL A 20 2.64 -12.54 -10.88
N SER A 21 1.77 -11.86 -11.64
CA SER A 21 2.11 -10.72 -12.48
C SER A 21 1.22 -9.52 -12.13
N VAL A 22 1.84 -8.36 -11.87
CA VAL A 22 1.15 -7.09 -11.62
C VAL A 22 1.98 -5.94 -12.18
N ARG A 23 1.33 -4.85 -12.59
CA ARG A 23 1.99 -3.67 -13.13
C ARG A 23 1.42 -2.40 -12.52
N VAL A 24 2.28 -1.42 -12.27
CA VAL A 24 1.91 -0.06 -11.88
C VAL A 24 2.63 0.91 -12.82
N ALA A 25 1.88 1.69 -13.59
CA ALA A 25 2.44 2.72 -14.46
C ALA A 25 2.90 3.96 -13.66
N PRO A 26 3.73 4.85 -14.25
CA PRO A 26 4.05 6.13 -13.61
C PRO A 26 2.78 6.95 -13.34
N GLY A 27 2.61 7.40 -12.09
CA GLY A 27 1.45 8.20 -11.65
C GLY A 27 0.13 7.42 -11.53
N GLU A 28 0.14 6.11 -11.75
CA GLU A 28 -1.04 5.27 -11.61
C GLU A 28 -1.26 4.83 -10.17
N ALA A 29 -2.51 4.78 -9.73
CA ALA A 29 -2.92 4.14 -8.49
C ALA A 29 -3.53 2.76 -8.80
N VAL A 30 -2.88 1.71 -8.34
CA VAL A 30 -3.32 0.32 -8.50
C VAL A 30 -3.73 -0.25 -7.16
N ALA A 31 -4.89 -0.88 -7.09
CA ALA A 31 -5.30 -1.64 -5.91
C ALA A 31 -5.09 -3.14 -6.12
N LEU A 32 -4.57 -3.83 -5.10
CA LEU A 32 -4.54 -5.27 -5.00
C LEU A 32 -5.50 -5.71 -3.90
N LEU A 33 -6.62 -6.27 -4.28
CA LEU A 33 -7.64 -6.81 -3.38
C LEU A 33 -7.46 -8.30 -3.15
N GLY A 34 -7.85 -8.77 -1.99
CA GLY A 34 -7.89 -10.19 -1.65
C GLY A 34 -8.13 -10.41 -0.17
N ARG A 35 -8.65 -11.58 0.18
CA ARG A 35 -8.88 -11.97 1.57
C ARG A 35 -7.57 -12.17 2.34
N ASN A 36 -7.66 -12.29 3.66
CA ASN A 36 -6.50 -12.64 4.49
C ASN A 36 -5.91 -13.98 4.02
N GLY A 37 -4.57 -14.06 3.96
CA GLY A 37 -3.87 -15.26 3.47
C GLY A 37 -3.84 -15.40 1.93
N ALA A 38 -4.36 -14.44 1.16
CA ALA A 38 -4.32 -14.51 -0.32
C ALA A 38 -2.90 -14.38 -0.91
N GLY A 39 -1.91 -13.90 -0.14
CA GLY A 39 -0.54 -13.69 -0.61
C GLY A 39 -0.13 -12.23 -0.80
N LYS A 40 -1.00 -11.28 -0.50
CA LYS A 40 -0.81 -9.83 -0.72
C LYS A 40 0.47 -9.29 -0.08
N THR A 41 0.66 -9.47 1.22
CA THR A 41 1.88 -9.05 1.95
C THR A 41 3.13 -9.76 1.43
N THR A 42 3.01 -11.02 0.95
CA THR A 42 4.12 -11.73 0.33
C THR A 42 4.53 -11.07 -0.98
N LEU A 43 3.58 -10.62 -1.81
CA LEU A 43 3.89 -9.83 -3.01
C LEU A 43 4.64 -8.55 -2.66
N ILE A 44 4.16 -7.76 -1.69
CA ILE A 44 4.85 -6.56 -1.22
C ILE A 44 6.28 -6.89 -0.76
N ARG A 45 6.45 -7.93 0.05
CA ARG A 45 7.77 -8.35 0.55
C ARG A 45 8.70 -8.78 -0.57
N SER A 46 8.18 -9.42 -1.61
CA SER A 46 8.97 -9.81 -2.79
C SER A 46 9.43 -8.60 -3.58
N VAL A 47 8.52 -7.66 -3.87
CA VAL A 47 8.83 -6.40 -4.57
C VAL A 47 9.79 -5.53 -3.77
N ALA A 48 9.65 -5.48 -2.45
CA ALA A 48 10.52 -4.70 -1.57
C ALA A 48 11.88 -5.37 -1.26
N GLY A 49 12.16 -6.55 -1.81
CA GLY A 49 13.43 -7.27 -1.59
C GLY A 49 13.60 -7.86 -0.20
N MET A 50 12.49 -8.02 0.56
CA MET A 50 12.49 -8.63 1.90
C MET A 50 12.34 -10.15 1.85
N THR A 51 11.67 -10.66 0.81
CA THR A 51 11.51 -12.09 0.52
C THR A 51 11.64 -12.26 -1.00
N PRO A 52 12.88 -12.30 -1.52
CA PRO A 52 13.10 -12.35 -2.97
C PRO A 52 12.39 -13.56 -3.62
N PRO A 53 11.79 -13.40 -4.80
CA PRO A 53 11.20 -14.52 -5.51
C PRO A 53 12.30 -15.52 -5.96
N ARG A 54 11.97 -16.80 -6.00
CA ARG A 54 12.88 -17.84 -6.54
C ARG A 54 12.94 -17.77 -8.06
N ASP A 55 11.81 -17.39 -8.70
CA ASP A 55 11.68 -17.30 -10.15
C ASP A 55 10.78 -16.13 -10.53
N GLY A 56 10.82 -15.73 -11.81
CA GLY A 56 10.15 -14.54 -12.32
C GLY A 56 11.00 -13.28 -12.21
N ARG A 57 10.42 -12.14 -12.54
CA ARG A 57 11.12 -10.86 -12.66
C ARG A 57 10.41 -9.74 -11.91
N VAL A 58 11.19 -8.85 -11.33
CA VAL A 58 10.70 -7.59 -10.74
C VAL A 58 11.50 -6.43 -11.31
N VAL A 59 10.84 -5.54 -12.04
CA VAL A 59 11.43 -4.32 -12.57
C VAL A 59 10.85 -3.13 -11.84
N PHE A 60 11.71 -2.34 -11.22
CA PHE A 60 11.32 -1.09 -10.56
C PHE A 60 12.11 0.09 -11.13
N ASP A 61 11.38 1.11 -11.59
CA ASP A 61 11.96 2.30 -12.23
C ASP A 61 13.00 1.93 -13.33
N GLY A 62 12.61 1.00 -14.20
CA GLY A 62 13.42 0.52 -15.33
C GLY A 62 14.60 -0.40 -14.98
N GLN A 63 14.75 -0.81 -13.72
CA GLN A 63 15.83 -1.68 -13.27
C GLN A 63 15.28 -3.00 -12.75
N ALA A 64 15.90 -4.12 -13.14
CA ALA A 64 15.63 -5.43 -12.56
C ALA A 64 16.16 -5.44 -11.11
N VAL A 65 15.25 -5.70 -10.16
CA VAL A 65 15.54 -5.53 -8.72
C VAL A 65 15.28 -6.80 -7.90
N GLU A 66 14.83 -7.88 -8.48
CA GLU A 66 14.46 -9.13 -7.79
C GLU A 66 15.59 -9.73 -6.94
N ARG A 67 16.85 -9.37 -7.25
CA ARG A 67 18.03 -9.80 -6.49
C ARG A 67 18.63 -8.68 -5.62
N TRP A 68 18.01 -7.51 -5.58
CA TRP A 68 18.52 -6.41 -4.78
C TRP A 68 18.12 -6.53 -3.31
N PRO A 69 19.00 -6.14 -2.37
CA PRO A 69 18.62 -6.04 -0.98
C PRO A 69 17.61 -4.90 -0.76
N ALA A 70 16.72 -5.06 0.20
CA ALA A 70 15.60 -4.15 0.47
C ALA A 70 16.03 -2.68 0.60
N TYR A 71 17.17 -2.41 1.28
CA TYR A 71 17.65 -1.03 1.46
C TYR A 71 17.99 -0.34 0.13
N ARG A 72 18.45 -1.10 -0.88
CA ARG A 72 18.80 -0.57 -2.20
C ARG A 72 17.54 -0.22 -2.99
N ILE A 73 16.51 -1.07 -2.91
CA ILE A 73 15.20 -0.82 -3.53
C ILE A 73 14.54 0.42 -2.88
N ALA A 74 14.57 0.52 -1.54
CA ALA A 74 14.07 1.68 -0.83
C ALA A 74 14.82 2.98 -1.21
N ARG A 75 16.15 2.92 -1.36
CA ARG A 75 16.95 4.07 -1.84
C ARG A 75 16.64 4.46 -3.28
N ARG A 76 16.18 3.52 -4.11
CA ARG A 76 15.73 3.79 -5.47
C ARG A 76 14.38 4.53 -5.49
N GLY A 77 13.65 4.54 -4.38
CA GLY A 77 12.41 5.30 -4.22
C GLY A 77 11.14 4.48 -4.02
N LEU A 78 11.25 3.19 -3.70
CA LEU A 78 10.10 2.42 -3.23
C LEU A 78 9.86 2.73 -1.76
N ALA A 79 8.76 3.43 -1.47
CA ALA A 79 8.38 3.88 -0.14
C ALA A 79 7.24 3.00 0.40
N LEU A 80 7.52 2.20 1.42
CA LEU A 80 6.59 1.21 1.97
C LEU A 80 5.99 1.68 3.29
N VAL A 81 4.65 1.73 3.35
CA VAL A 81 3.86 1.80 4.58
C VAL A 81 3.44 0.37 4.93
N PRO A 82 4.10 -0.27 5.90
CA PRO A 82 3.83 -1.66 6.27
C PRO A 82 2.56 -1.77 7.11
N GLN A 83 1.95 -2.96 7.11
CA GLN A 83 0.86 -3.33 8.01
C GLN A 83 1.24 -3.14 9.49
N GLY A 84 0.29 -2.72 10.33
CA GLY A 84 0.46 -2.64 11.78
C GLY A 84 1.09 -1.33 12.29
N ARG A 85 0.96 -0.24 11.55
CA ARG A 85 1.29 1.16 11.94
C ARG A 85 2.76 1.46 12.21
N ARG A 86 3.59 0.54 12.62
CA ARG A 86 5.07 0.56 12.81
C ARG A 86 5.66 1.93 13.19
N ILE A 87 5.06 2.64 14.16
CA ILE A 87 5.60 3.88 14.72
C ILE A 87 6.69 3.59 15.75
N PHE A 88 7.51 4.60 16.05
CA PHE A 88 8.44 4.58 17.17
C PHE A 88 7.75 5.23 18.38
N ALA A 89 7.10 4.42 19.20
CA ALA A 89 6.25 4.86 20.28
C ALA A 89 6.90 5.85 21.26
N PRO A 90 8.19 5.70 21.68
CA PRO A 90 8.85 6.65 22.57
C PRO A 90 9.18 8.00 21.94
N LEU A 91 9.31 8.05 20.59
CA LEU A 91 9.64 9.29 19.88
C LEU A 91 8.40 10.18 19.75
N SER A 92 8.61 11.50 19.76
CA SER A 92 7.58 12.47 19.43
C SER A 92 7.05 12.28 18.00
N VAL A 93 5.90 12.87 17.69
CA VAL A 93 5.35 12.92 16.32
C VAL A 93 6.36 13.52 15.36
N ARG A 94 6.99 14.65 15.72
CA ARG A 94 7.98 15.32 14.88
C ARG A 94 9.21 14.45 14.65
N GLU A 95 9.75 13.82 15.69
CA GLU A 95 10.89 12.91 15.55
C GLU A 95 10.56 11.68 14.69
N ASN A 96 9.37 11.08 14.88
CA ASN A 96 8.89 10.01 14.01
C ASN A 96 8.85 10.43 12.55
N LEU A 97 8.31 11.62 12.24
CA LEU A 97 8.21 12.14 10.88
C LEU A 97 9.59 12.33 10.24
N LEU A 98 10.53 12.89 10.99
CA LEU A 98 11.87 13.20 10.47
C LEU A 98 12.78 11.98 10.34
N LEU A 99 12.40 10.85 10.95
CA LEU A 99 13.19 9.63 10.88
C LEU A 99 13.21 9.07 9.44
N GLY A 100 14.33 9.19 8.78
CA GLY A 100 14.51 8.79 7.37
C GLY A 100 14.07 9.82 6.35
N ALA A 101 13.70 11.04 6.77
CA ALA A 101 13.38 12.14 5.87
C ALA A 101 14.57 12.45 4.92
N ARG A 102 14.23 12.77 3.67
CA ARG A 102 15.20 13.13 2.63
C ARG A 102 14.79 14.46 1.99
N PRO A 103 15.75 15.23 1.46
CA PRO A 103 15.45 16.41 0.67
C PRO A 103 14.55 16.06 -0.52
N GLY A 104 13.55 16.90 -0.80
CA GLY A 104 12.63 16.71 -1.91
C GLY A 104 11.39 17.58 -1.80
N GLU A 105 10.37 17.20 -2.56
CA GLU A 105 9.08 17.89 -2.64
C GLU A 105 8.27 17.75 -1.35
N TRP A 106 8.30 16.57 -0.73
CA TRP A 106 7.67 16.32 0.55
C TRP A 106 8.54 16.89 1.67
N ARG A 107 8.03 17.94 2.30
CA ARG A 107 8.62 18.60 3.47
C ARG A 107 7.68 18.49 4.65
N LEU A 108 8.18 18.73 5.84
CA LEU A 108 7.43 18.59 7.09
C LEU A 108 6.12 19.41 7.05
N GLU A 109 6.20 20.66 6.57
CA GLU A 109 5.05 21.55 6.43
C GLU A 109 3.96 20.96 5.53
N LYS A 110 4.34 20.40 4.36
CA LYS A 110 3.40 19.74 3.43
C LYS A 110 2.72 18.53 4.07
N VAL A 111 3.44 17.78 4.90
CA VAL A 111 2.87 16.66 5.67
C VAL A 111 1.91 17.16 6.74
N TYR A 112 2.23 18.26 7.41
CA TYR A 112 1.33 18.87 8.41
C TYR A 112 0.08 19.48 7.77
N ASP A 113 0.17 20.03 6.56
CA ASP A 113 -0.99 20.50 5.80
C ASP A 113 -1.91 19.34 5.39
N LEU A 114 -1.32 18.18 5.06
CA LEU A 114 -2.06 16.95 4.76
C LEU A 114 -2.68 16.33 6.03
N PHE A 115 -1.99 16.44 7.18
CA PHE A 115 -2.40 15.87 8.46
C PHE A 115 -2.34 16.92 9.58
N PRO A 116 -3.29 17.87 9.66
CA PRO A 116 -3.26 18.95 10.66
C PRO A 116 -3.21 18.44 12.10
N ARG A 117 -3.84 17.29 12.38
CA ARG A 117 -3.78 16.67 13.72
C ARG A 117 -2.38 16.29 14.17
N LEU A 118 -1.49 15.95 13.23
CA LEU A 118 -0.09 15.67 13.57
C LEU A 118 0.66 16.95 13.94
N ARG A 119 0.33 18.09 13.31
CA ARG A 119 0.89 19.40 13.68
C ARG A 119 0.50 19.79 15.11
N GLU A 120 -0.80 19.68 15.44
CA GLU A 120 -1.32 19.98 16.79
C GLU A 120 -0.63 19.17 17.90
N ARG A 121 -0.09 17.99 17.54
CA ARG A 121 0.49 17.00 18.46
C ARG A 121 1.97 16.77 18.23
N GLU A 122 2.68 17.68 17.56
CA GLU A 122 4.06 17.44 17.09
C GLU A 122 5.04 17.08 18.20
N GLY A 123 4.85 17.61 19.41
CA GLY A 123 5.67 17.30 20.58
C GLY A 123 5.21 16.09 21.39
N GLN A 124 4.04 15.51 21.10
CA GLN A 124 3.53 14.36 21.84
C GLN A 124 4.23 13.06 21.43
N SER A 125 4.37 12.12 22.37
CA SER A 125 4.86 10.77 22.08
C SER A 125 3.94 10.05 21.09
N GLY A 126 4.51 9.41 20.07
CA GLY A 126 3.77 8.63 19.08
C GLY A 126 2.90 7.54 19.71
N GLY A 127 3.35 6.97 20.84
CA GLY A 127 2.60 5.94 21.56
C GLY A 127 1.29 6.42 22.18
N THR A 128 1.09 7.72 22.37
CA THR A 128 -0.13 8.31 22.96
C THR A 128 -1.20 8.67 21.92
N LEU A 129 -0.87 8.55 20.64
CA LEU A 129 -1.77 8.81 19.53
C LEU A 129 -2.85 7.73 19.39
N SER A 130 -4.03 8.12 18.92
CA SER A 130 -5.05 7.18 18.47
C SER A 130 -4.56 6.33 17.31
N GLY A 131 -5.19 5.17 17.07
CA GLY A 131 -4.81 4.29 15.97
C GLY A 131 -4.86 4.95 14.59
N GLY A 132 -5.81 5.86 14.36
CA GLY A 132 -5.89 6.64 13.13
C GLY A 132 -4.74 7.64 12.99
N GLU A 133 -4.42 8.38 14.05
CA GLU A 133 -3.29 9.31 14.07
C GLU A 133 -1.94 8.58 13.90
N GLN A 134 -1.78 7.39 14.49
CA GLN A 134 -0.60 6.55 14.27
C GLN A 134 -0.47 6.11 12.81
N GLN A 135 -1.58 5.80 12.15
CA GLN A 135 -1.58 5.47 10.72
C GLN A 135 -1.20 6.67 9.86
N MET A 136 -1.77 7.86 10.14
CA MET A 136 -1.40 9.11 9.49
C MET A 136 0.09 9.44 9.69
N LEU A 137 0.60 9.24 10.92
CA LEU A 137 2.02 9.42 11.25
C LEU A 137 2.91 8.48 10.42
N THR A 138 2.51 7.21 10.26
CA THR A 138 3.26 6.25 9.44
C THR A 138 3.28 6.67 7.97
N ILE A 139 2.14 7.09 7.41
CA ILE A 139 2.06 7.58 6.02
C ILE A 139 2.92 8.84 5.87
N GLY A 140 2.77 9.82 6.75
CA GLY A 140 3.53 11.08 6.72
C GLY A 140 5.04 10.86 6.78
N ARG A 141 5.51 9.96 7.65
CA ARG A 141 6.91 9.57 7.74
C ARG A 141 7.42 8.98 6.42
N VAL A 142 6.63 8.14 5.77
CA VAL A 142 7.01 7.50 4.52
C VAL A 142 7.02 8.51 3.37
N LEU A 143 6.09 9.47 3.32
CA LEU A 143 6.10 10.57 2.34
C LEU A 143 7.38 11.40 2.42
N LEU A 144 7.86 11.70 3.64
CA LEU A 144 9.11 12.44 3.86
C LEU A 144 10.38 11.71 3.37
N THR A 145 10.30 10.44 3.02
CA THR A 145 11.41 9.75 2.33
C THR A 145 11.56 10.18 0.87
N ASN A 146 10.59 10.96 0.34
CA ASN A 146 10.56 11.42 -1.04
C ASN A 146 10.72 10.30 -2.07
N GLY A 147 10.01 9.18 -1.82
CA GLY A 147 9.96 8.04 -2.73
C GLY A 147 9.19 8.35 -4.03
N ARG A 148 9.44 7.56 -5.07
CA ARG A 148 8.76 7.67 -6.39
C ARG A 148 7.48 6.85 -6.46
N MET A 149 7.39 5.84 -5.63
CA MET A 149 6.24 4.94 -5.55
C MET A 149 5.90 4.67 -4.08
N LEU A 150 4.64 4.84 -3.74
CA LEU A 150 4.10 4.52 -2.43
C LEU A 150 3.43 3.14 -2.47
N VAL A 151 3.86 2.26 -1.59
CA VAL A 151 3.22 0.97 -1.36
C VAL A 151 2.56 1.00 0.01
N LEU A 152 1.25 0.76 0.06
CA LEU A 152 0.44 0.77 1.27
C LEU A 152 -0.07 -0.64 1.55
N ASP A 153 0.35 -1.25 2.66
CA ASP A 153 -0.06 -2.61 3.07
C ASP A 153 -1.16 -2.53 4.13
N GLU A 154 -2.40 -2.75 3.71
CA GLU A 154 -3.62 -2.74 4.51
C GLU A 154 -3.74 -1.50 5.45
N PRO A 155 -3.64 -0.27 4.89
CA PRO A 155 -3.63 0.94 5.70
C PRO A 155 -4.93 1.21 6.46
N SER A 156 -6.03 0.55 6.09
CA SER A 156 -7.34 0.71 6.74
C SER A 156 -7.61 -0.30 7.87
N GLU A 157 -6.71 -1.28 8.07
CA GLU A 157 -6.96 -2.39 9.01
C GLU A 157 -7.16 -1.92 10.45
N GLY A 158 -8.25 -2.37 11.08
CA GLY A 158 -8.57 -2.08 12.48
C GLY A 158 -8.86 -0.60 12.77
N LEU A 159 -9.25 0.17 11.75
CA LEU A 159 -9.60 1.58 11.88
C LEU A 159 -11.12 1.81 11.79
N ALA A 160 -11.58 2.85 12.49
CA ALA A 160 -12.97 3.28 12.41
C ALA A 160 -13.31 3.79 10.99
N PRO A 161 -14.57 3.61 10.51
CA PRO A 161 -14.97 4.00 9.15
C PRO A 161 -14.68 5.45 8.78
N ILE A 162 -14.73 6.37 9.76
CA ILE A 162 -14.42 7.78 9.54
C ILE A 162 -12.96 7.97 9.14
N ILE A 163 -12.04 7.26 9.81
CA ILE A 163 -10.60 7.31 9.53
C ILE A 163 -10.28 6.64 8.19
N VAL A 164 -10.94 5.53 7.87
CA VAL A 164 -10.80 4.87 6.55
C VAL A 164 -11.17 5.83 5.42
N ARG A 165 -12.25 6.61 5.58
CA ARG A 165 -12.63 7.65 4.60
C ARG A 165 -11.58 8.75 4.48
N GLU A 166 -10.99 9.16 5.61
CA GLU A 166 -9.91 10.16 5.62
C GLU A 166 -8.66 9.67 4.91
N ILE A 167 -8.20 8.44 5.20
CA ILE A 167 -7.11 7.80 4.46
C ILE A 167 -7.42 7.74 2.95
N GLY A 168 -8.63 7.39 2.57
CA GLY A 168 -9.05 7.39 1.17
C GLY A 168 -8.90 8.75 0.49
N ARG A 169 -9.29 9.85 1.15
CA ARG A 169 -9.10 11.21 0.64
C ARG A 169 -7.62 11.56 0.49
N VAL A 170 -6.82 11.20 1.49
CA VAL A 170 -5.37 11.41 1.46
C VAL A 170 -4.75 10.69 0.26
N VAL A 171 -5.03 9.40 0.09
CA VAL A 171 -4.46 8.62 -1.01
C VAL A 171 -4.91 9.15 -2.38
N GLN A 172 -6.17 9.60 -2.51
CA GLN A 172 -6.64 10.29 -3.72
C GLN A 172 -5.87 11.59 -3.99
N GLY A 173 -5.60 12.39 -2.96
CA GLY A 173 -4.79 13.60 -3.07
C GLY A 173 -3.36 13.31 -3.53
N LEU A 174 -2.74 12.25 -2.99
CA LEU A 174 -1.40 11.81 -3.37
C LEU A 174 -1.29 11.39 -4.85
N LYS A 175 -2.35 10.83 -5.42
CA LYS A 175 -2.43 10.52 -6.85
C LYS A 175 -2.31 11.78 -7.72
N GLY A 176 -2.91 12.90 -7.29
CA GLY A 176 -2.78 14.20 -7.96
C GLY A 176 -1.34 14.74 -8.01
N GLU A 177 -0.48 14.30 -7.09
CA GLU A 177 0.94 14.67 -7.01
C GLU A 177 1.87 13.80 -7.88
N ARG A 178 1.33 13.07 -8.86
CA ARG A 178 2.06 12.16 -9.77
C ARG A 178 2.81 11.02 -9.06
N LEU A 179 2.47 10.72 -7.83
CA LEU A 179 3.01 9.60 -7.09
C LEU A 179 2.37 8.31 -7.58
N SER A 180 3.17 7.31 -7.97
CA SER A 180 2.65 5.98 -8.29
C SER A 180 2.28 5.26 -7.00
N ILE A 181 1.13 4.58 -6.96
CA ILE A 181 0.61 3.98 -5.74
C ILE A 181 0.26 2.51 -5.98
N LEU A 182 0.73 1.63 -5.11
CA LEU A 182 0.21 0.28 -4.95
C LEU A 182 -0.48 0.18 -3.59
N LEU A 183 -1.81 0.16 -3.61
CA LEU A 183 -2.65 -0.02 -2.43
C LEU A 183 -3.03 -1.48 -2.31
N VAL A 184 -2.54 -2.14 -1.28
CA VAL A 184 -2.93 -3.51 -0.95
C VAL A 184 -3.98 -3.47 0.14
N GLU A 185 -5.15 -4.05 -0.10
CA GLU A 185 -6.29 -3.90 0.77
C GLU A 185 -7.21 -5.13 0.80
N GLN A 186 -7.95 -5.24 1.88
CA GLN A 186 -9.13 -6.08 1.98
C GLN A 186 -10.42 -5.24 1.87
N ASN A 187 -10.33 -3.94 2.18
CA ASN A 187 -11.45 -3.01 2.11
C ASN A 187 -11.77 -2.66 0.65
N TYR A 188 -12.79 -3.32 0.11
CA TYR A 188 -13.29 -3.15 -1.24
C TYR A 188 -13.62 -1.69 -1.58
N HIS A 189 -14.38 -1.01 -0.71
CA HIS A 189 -14.82 0.36 -0.97
C HIS A 189 -13.68 1.37 -0.99
N LEU A 190 -12.68 1.19 -0.12
CA LEU A 190 -11.48 2.02 -0.14
C LEU A 190 -10.70 1.82 -1.44
N ALA A 191 -10.50 0.57 -1.85
CA ALA A 191 -9.76 0.22 -3.06
C ALA A 191 -10.41 0.83 -4.31
N LEU A 192 -11.72 0.68 -4.50
CA LEU A 192 -12.43 1.23 -5.66
C LEU A 192 -12.42 2.75 -5.71
N ARG A 193 -12.45 3.42 -4.54
CA ARG A 193 -12.41 4.89 -4.47
C ARG A 193 -11.11 5.46 -4.98
N VAL A 194 -10.00 4.75 -4.78
CA VAL A 194 -8.64 5.26 -4.97
C VAL A 194 -8.04 4.83 -6.31
N ALA A 195 -8.32 3.59 -6.74
CA ALA A 195 -7.59 2.95 -7.83
C ALA A 195 -8.03 3.41 -9.22
N ASP A 196 -7.08 3.38 -10.17
CA ASP A 196 -7.33 3.42 -11.62
C ASP A 196 -7.53 2.01 -12.16
N ARG A 197 -6.82 1.03 -11.56
CA ARG A 197 -6.86 -0.39 -11.91
C ARG A 197 -6.86 -1.23 -10.65
N VAL A 198 -7.52 -2.37 -10.73
CA VAL A 198 -7.66 -3.30 -9.62
C VAL A 198 -7.23 -4.69 -10.06
N TYR A 199 -6.44 -5.33 -9.23
CA TYR A 199 -6.15 -6.76 -9.26
C TYR A 199 -6.89 -7.45 -8.11
N VAL A 200 -7.40 -8.65 -8.34
CA VAL A 200 -7.91 -9.53 -7.28
C VAL A 200 -6.99 -10.72 -7.15
N MET A 201 -6.47 -10.92 -5.94
CA MET A 201 -5.59 -12.04 -5.60
C MET A 201 -6.31 -13.07 -4.74
N ASN A 202 -6.11 -14.34 -5.08
CA ASN A 202 -6.58 -15.46 -4.27
C ASN A 202 -5.55 -16.57 -4.29
N LYS A 203 -5.22 -17.14 -3.13
CA LYS A 203 -4.28 -18.27 -2.97
C LYS A 203 -3.00 -18.12 -3.79
N GLY A 204 -2.36 -16.95 -3.73
CA GLY A 204 -1.08 -16.68 -4.38
C GLY A 204 -1.16 -16.47 -5.90
N GLN A 205 -2.34 -16.26 -6.48
CA GLN A 205 -2.54 -16.02 -7.90
C GLN A 205 -3.40 -14.79 -8.14
N ILE A 206 -3.18 -14.08 -9.25
CA ILE A 206 -4.12 -13.06 -9.74
C ILE A 206 -5.26 -13.80 -10.44
N VAL A 207 -6.48 -13.60 -9.94
CA VAL A 207 -7.69 -14.25 -10.47
C VAL A 207 -8.55 -13.29 -11.29
N TRP A 208 -8.27 -11.99 -11.21
CA TRP A 208 -8.96 -10.97 -11.98
C TRP A 208 -8.14 -9.70 -12.06
N GLU A 209 -8.26 -8.98 -13.18
CA GLU A 209 -7.71 -7.64 -13.43
C GLU A 209 -8.72 -6.81 -14.20
N GLY A 210 -8.84 -5.53 -13.87
CA GLY A 210 -9.72 -4.60 -14.59
C GLY A 210 -9.80 -3.22 -13.95
N THR A 211 -10.78 -2.44 -14.39
CA THR A 211 -11.09 -1.12 -13.80
C THR A 211 -11.98 -1.27 -12.56
N PRO A 212 -12.04 -0.25 -11.67
CA PRO A 212 -13.00 -0.24 -10.56
C PRO A 212 -14.44 -0.52 -11.02
N ALA A 213 -14.92 0.15 -12.07
CA ALA A 213 -16.26 -0.10 -12.61
C ALA A 213 -16.44 -1.53 -13.15
N GLY A 214 -15.40 -2.09 -13.78
CA GLY A 214 -15.41 -3.48 -14.22
C GLY A 214 -15.53 -4.46 -13.05
N LEU A 215 -14.89 -4.18 -11.90
CA LEU A 215 -15.02 -5.00 -10.71
C LEU A 215 -16.40 -4.84 -10.05
N GLU A 216 -16.97 -3.64 -10.06
CA GLU A 216 -18.34 -3.42 -9.57
C GLU A 216 -19.35 -4.26 -10.34
N ALA A 217 -19.19 -4.41 -11.65
CA ALA A 217 -20.04 -5.23 -12.51
C ALA A 217 -19.76 -6.75 -12.40
N ALA A 218 -18.60 -7.15 -11.85
CA ALA A 218 -18.17 -8.56 -11.77
C ALA A 218 -18.70 -9.26 -10.51
N GLU A 219 -20.01 -9.50 -10.43
CA GLU A 219 -20.68 -10.06 -9.23
C GLU A 219 -20.07 -11.39 -8.78
N GLU A 220 -19.76 -12.30 -9.72
CA GLU A 220 -19.16 -13.59 -9.41
C GLU A 220 -17.81 -13.44 -8.72
N ILE A 221 -16.97 -12.52 -9.20
CA ILE A 221 -15.63 -12.23 -8.63
C ILE A 221 -15.77 -11.68 -7.21
N LYS A 222 -16.68 -10.71 -7.01
CA LYS A 222 -16.94 -10.12 -5.69
C LYS A 222 -17.38 -11.17 -4.68
N ARG A 223 -18.38 -11.96 -5.04
CA ARG A 223 -18.94 -13.01 -4.18
C ARG A 223 -17.90 -14.10 -3.87
N ARG A 224 -17.22 -14.61 -4.90
CA ARG A 224 -16.33 -15.77 -4.78
C ARG A 224 -15.02 -15.44 -4.06
N PHE A 225 -14.40 -14.28 -4.35
CA PHE A 225 -13.03 -13.97 -3.92
C PHE A 225 -12.93 -12.86 -2.87
N LEU A 226 -13.90 -11.96 -2.80
CA LEU A 226 -13.87 -10.84 -1.87
C LEU A 226 -14.85 -10.98 -0.70
N GLY A 227 -15.84 -11.85 -0.82
CA GLY A 227 -16.87 -12.05 0.20
C GLY A 227 -17.82 -10.85 0.34
N VAL A 228 -17.93 -10.03 -0.71
CA VAL A 228 -18.88 -8.92 -0.78
C VAL A 228 -20.20 -9.50 -1.28
N ALA A 229 -21.21 -9.57 -0.38
CA ALA A 229 -22.59 -9.89 -0.77
C ALA A 229 -23.19 -8.71 -1.54
N GLU A 230 -24.19 -8.98 -2.39
CA GLU A 230 -25.04 -7.94 -2.95
C GLU A 230 -25.58 -7.10 -1.79
N ALA A 231 -25.49 -5.78 -1.90
CA ALA A 231 -26.30 -4.91 -1.07
C ALA A 231 -27.75 -5.28 -1.41
N GLY A 232 -28.39 -6.04 -0.53
CA GLY A 232 -29.76 -6.45 -0.68
C GLY A 232 -30.58 -5.20 -0.99
N GLY A 233 -31.27 -5.20 -2.14
CA GLY A 233 -32.31 -4.25 -2.41
C GLY A 233 -33.41 -4.47 -1.37
N ASP A 234 -33.39 -3.67 -0.32
CA ASP A 234 -34.59 -3.48 0.49
C ASP A 234 -35.57 -2.65 -0.38
N ALA A 235 -36.61 -3.35 -0.79
CA ALA A 235 -37.79 -2.78 -1.40
C ALA A 235 -38.62 -2.00 -0.37
#